data_cdd46c93ed38f9d985dab48d26399afb
#
_entry.id   cdd46c93ed38f9d985dab48d26399afb
#
_cell.length_a   1.000
_cell.length_b   1.000
_cell.length_c   1.000
_cell.angle_alpha   90.00
_cell.angle_beta   90.00
_cell.angle_gamma   90.00
#
_symmetry.space_group_name_H-M   'P 1'
#
loop_
_entity.id
_entity.type
_entity.pdbx_description
1 polymer ?
#
loop_
_entity_poly.entity_id
_entity_poly.type
_entity_poly.pdbx_seq_one_letter_code
_entity_poly.pdbx_strand_id
1 'polypeptide(L)'
;MKYITSIYLYIGFISLLNLDYCAAMTEKPDVIIDQIDSVNVVKTIRGILHWYKNNYNKSVAYRLVGMDKNGYYFVDKKVCKKYLEHIKSSGFISDIYTERWYKYFSKMAQNFKANPQNEGPPEGFDYDLISGTQEPELFYNPSVNLKLSITKVEKYKVVIKTIDIWVHQFTMSKSNGKWKIDDIEILGYPDESNPK
;
A
#
# COMPACT_ATOMS: atom_id res chain seq x y z
N MET A 1 -67.95 -50.03 33.62
CA MET A 1 -67.60 -50.94 32.51
C MET A 1 -66.97 -50.06 31.42
N LYS A 2 -65.61 -50.27 31.21
CA LYS A 2 -64.98 -50.30 29.89
C LYS A 2 -65.14 -49.01 29.09
N TYR A 3 -64.18 -48.33 28.64
CA TYR A 3 -62.83 -48.42 28.14
C TYR A 3 -62.20 -47.01 28.21
N ILE A 4 -61.15 -46.85 28.93
CA ILE A 4 -60.22 -45.68 28.76
C ILE A 4 -58.87 -46.34 28.50
N THR A 5 -58.48 -46.43 27.28
CA THR A 5 -57.13 -46.82 26.92
C THR A 5 -56.66 -46.02 25.72
N SER A 6 -55.46 -45.56 25.82
CA SER A 6 -54.58 -45.12 24.72
C SER A 6 -54.88 -43.80 24.03
N ILE A 7 -54.51 -42.67 24.61
CA ILE A 7 -54.10 -41.47 23.89
C ILE A 7 -52.95 -40.75 24.66
N TYR A 8 -51.89 -41.44 24.98
CA TYR A 8 -50.72 -40.83 25.60
C TYR A 8 -49.40 -41.29 24.95
N LEU A 9 -49.33 -41.34 23.67
CA LEU A 9 -48.05 -41.77 23.01
C LEU A 9 -47.77 -41.09 21.69
N TYR A 10 -48.06 -39.78 21.54
CA TYR A 10 -47.72 -39.07 20.30
C TYR A 10 -47.28 -37.61 20.47
N ILE A 11 -46.91 -37.18 21.68
CA ILE A 11 -46.44 -35.79 21.92
C ILE A 11 -44.94 -35.71 22.29
N GLY A 12 -44.21 -36.83 22.25
CA GLY A 12 -42.82 -36.91 22.69
C GLY A 12 -41.76 -36.92 21.58
N PHE A 13 -42.09 -36.68 20.32
CA PHE A 13 -41.12 -36.90 19.23
C PHE A 13 -40.92 -35.72 18.25
N ILE A 14 -41.43 -34.51 18.57
CA ILE A 14 -41.28 -33.33 17.68
C ILE A 14 -40.33 -32.26 18.26
N SER A 15 -39.71 -32.49 19.40
CA SER A 15 -38.85 -31.49 20.05
C SER A 15 -37.34 -31.76 19.95
N LEU A 16 -36.88 -32.68 19.10
CA LEU A 16 -35.45 -33.01 18.97
C LEU A 16 -34.85 -32.79 17.56
N LEU A 17 -35.53 -32.07 16.67
CA LEU A 17 -35.06 -31.85 15.30
C LEU A 17 -34.81 -30.38 14.94
N ASN A 18 -34.70 -29.47 15.89
CA ASN A 18 -34.48 -28.03 15.59
C ASN A 18 -33.32 -27.39 16.36
N LEU A 19 -32.26 -28.12 16.67
CA LEU A 19 -31.11 -27.53 17.38
C LEU A 19 -29.79 -27.63 16.63
N ASP A 20 -29.78 -28.08 15.38
CA ASP A 20 -28.56 -28.10 14.55
C ASP A 20 -28.56 -27.09 13.38
N TYR A 21 -29.32 -26.00 13.47
CA TYR A 21 -29.35 -24.97 12.44
C TYR A 21 -28.84 -23.63 12.97
N CYS A 22 -27.69 -23.60 13.58
CA CYS A 22 -27.05 -22.33 13.94
C CYS A 22 -25.53 -22.47 14.14
N ALA A 23 -24.84 -22.97 13.17
CA ALA A 23 -23.39 -22.73 13.04
C ALA A 23 -22.99 -22.83 11.57
N ALA A 24 -23.79 -22.26 10.69
CA ALA A 24 -23.20 -21.79 9.43
C ALA A 24 -22.30 -20.61 9.81
N MET A 25 -21.03 -20.93 10.16
CA MET A 25 -19.96 -19.94 10.12
C MET A 25 -20.10 -19.26 8.76
N THR A 26 -20.45 -18.01 8.80
CA THR A 26 -20.25 -17.11 7.66
C THR A 26 -18.74 -17.01 7.49
N GLU A 27 -18.11 -17.99 6.83
CA GLU A 27 -16.86 -17.75 6.15
C GLU A 27 -17.10 -16.51 5.31
N LYS A 28 -16.43 -15.42 5.67
CA LYS A 28 -16.36 -14.26 4.80
C LYS A 28 -15.92 -14.83 3.46
N PRO A 29 -16.66 -14.58 2.37
CA PRO A 29 -16.25 -15.08 1.08
C PRO A 29 -14.83 -14.59 0.88
N ASP A 30 -13.87 -15.52 0.75
CA ASP A 30 -12.54 -15.21 0.29
C ASP A 30 -12.74 -14.41 -0.99
N VAL A 31 -12.34 -13.14 -0.96
CA VAL A 31 -12.51 -12.25 -2.11
C VAL A 31 -11.63 -12.82 -3.20
N ILE A 32 -12.24 -13.63 -4.06
CA ILE A 32 -11.58 -14.16 -5.26
C ILE A 32 -11.22 -12.95 -6.09
N ILE A 33 -9.94 -12.57 -6.02
CA ILE A 33 -9.41 -11.56 -6.94
C ILE A 33 -9.55 -12.15 -8.32
N ASP A 34 -10.30 -11.47 -9.18
CA ASP A 34 -10.35 -11.85 -10.59
C ASP A 34 -8.90 -11.97 -11.09
N GLN A 35 -8.59 -13.08 -11.73
CA GLN A 35 -7.26 -13.35 -12.27
C GLN A 35 -6.77 -12.21 -13.16
N ILE A 36 -7.67 -11.56 -13.87
CA ILE A 36 -7.39 -10.38 -14.70
C ILE A 36 -6.94 -9.18 -13.84
N ASP A 37 -7.57 -8.95 -12.69
CA ASP A 37 -7.19 -7.86 -11.78
C ASP A 37 -5.81 -8.12 -11.15
N SER A 38 -5.50 -9.36 -10.76
CA SER A 38 -4.18 -9.73 -10.25
C SER A 38 -3.07 -9.43 -11.27
N VAL A 39 -3.26 -9.78 -12.53
CA VAL A 39 -2.32 -9.50 -13.62
C VAL A 39 -2.14 -7.99 -13.81
N ASN A 40 -3.23 -7.22 -13.79
CA ASN A 40 -3.19 -5.77 -13.98
C ASN A 40 -2.52 -5.05 -12.81
N VAL A 41 -2.71 -5.52 -11.58
CA VAL A 41 -2.03 -5.01 -10.39
C VAL A 41 -0.52 -5.22 -10.51
N VAL A 42 -0.07 -6.44 -10.82
CA VAL A 42 1.35 -6.77 -11.04
C VAL A 42 1.94 -5.91 -12.17
N LYS A 43 1.21 -5.75 -13.28
CA LYS A 43 1.62 -4.91 -14.42
C LYS A 43 1.80 -3.44 -13.99
N THR A 44 0.93 -2.91 -13.14
CA THR A 44 1.02 -1.55 -12.64
C THR A 44 2.28 -1.36 -11.78
N ILE A 45 2.57 -2.29 -10.87
CA ILE A 45 3.78 -2.22 -10.03
C ILE A 45 5.05 -2.33 -10.89
N ARG A 46 5.13 -3.30 -11.77
CA ARG A 46 6.27 -3.42 -12.71
C ARG A 46 6.41 -2.18 -13.59
N GLY A 47 5.29 -1.57 -13.97
CA GLY A 47 5.26 -0.36 -14.77
C GLY A 47 5.90 0.82 -14.04
N ILE A 48 5.57 1.07 -12.76
CA ILE A 48 6.20 2.15 -11.99
C ILE A 48 7.69 1.89 -11.76
N LEU A 49 8.09 0.65 -11.44
CA LEU A 49 9.49 0.30 -11.25
C LEU A 49 10.31 0.58 -12.52
N HIS A 50 9.80 0.13 -13.67
CA HIS A 50 10.45 0.36 -14.95
C HIS A 50 10.50 1.85 -15.32
N TRP A 51 9.38 2.56 -15.13
CA TRP A 51 9.34 4.01 -15.39
C TRP A 51 10.31 4.75 -14.49
N TYR A 52 10.36 4.42 -13.20
CA TYR A 52 11.23 5.06 -12.23
C TYR A 52 12.71 4.83 -12.57
N LYS A 53 13.11 3.60 -12.89
CA LYS A 53 14.46 3.29 -13.39
C LYS A 53 14.87 4.21 -14.53
N ASN A 54 14.01 4.39 -15.53
CA ASN A 54 14.30 5.19 -16.73
C ASN A 54 14.25 6.71 -16.48
N ASN A 55 13.63 7.14 -15.38
CA ASN A 55 13.46 8.56 -15.05
C ASN A 55 14.18 8.94 -13.74
N TYR A 56 14.99 8.05 -13.17
CA TYR A 56 15.65 8.27 -11.89
C TYR A 56 16.47 9.56 -11.87
N ASN A 57 17.39 9.74 -12.81
CA ASN A 57 18.24 10.94 -12.88
C ASN A 57 17.43 12.25 -12.97
N LYS A 58 16.28 12.21 -13.64
CA LYS A 58 15.37 13.35 -13.70
C LYS A 58 14.64 13.56 -12.39
N SER A 59 14.25 12.48 -11.72
CA SER A 59 13.54 12.52 -10.43
C SER A 59 14.43 13.10 -9.33
N VAL A 60 15.69 12.68 -9.22
CA VAL A 60 16.64 13.19 -8.21
C VAL A 60 17.16 14.59 -8.52
N ALA A 61 17.00 15.06 -9.75
CA ALA A 61 17.35 16.44 -10.11
C ALA A 61 16.42 17.50 -9.47
N TYR A 62 15.24 17.09 -8.98
CA TYR A 62 14.36 17.97 -8.22
C TYR A 62 14.90 18.18 -6.81
N ARG A 63 15.50 19.33 -6.56
CA ARG A 63 15.98 19.73 -5.23
C ARG A 63 14.81 20.18 -4.37
N LEU A 64 14.18 19.24 -3.68
CA LEU A 64 12.97 19.48 -2.85
C LEU A 64 13.27 20.38 -1.64
N VAL A 65 14.52 20.34 -1.16
CA VAL A 65 15.02 21.16 -0.05
C VAL A 65 16.14 22.06 -0.59
N GLY A 66 16.07 23.32 -0.25
CA GLY A 66 17.11 24.32 -0.49
C GLY A 66 17.69 24.86 0.81
N MET A 67 18.69 25.74 0.70
CA MET A 67 19.21 26.53 1.83
C MET A 67 18.88 28.01 1.60
N ASP A 68 18.48 28.69 2.67
CA ASP A 68 18.24 30.13 2.66
C ASP A 68 19.57 30.91 2.76
N LYS A 69 19.49 32.24 2.73
CA LYS A 69 20.66 33.13 2.81
C LYS A 69 21.43 33.03 4.14
N ASN A 70 20.83 32.46 5.18
CA ASN A 70 21.43 32.25 6.48
C ASN A 70 21.97 30.82 6.65
N GLY A 71 21.87 29.97 5.59
CA GLY A 71 22.34 28.59 5.60
C GLY A 71 21.35 27.60 6.21
N TYR A 72 20.08 27.96 6.46
CA TYR A 72 19.08 27.04 6.99
C TYR A 72 18.30 26.36 5.88
N TYR A 73 17.94 25.11 6.11
CA TYR A 73 17.13 24.33 5.18
C TYR A 73 15.69 24.84 5.10
N PHE A 74 15.15 24.81 3.91
CA PHE A 74 13.72 25.04 3.67
C PHE A 74 13.19 24.11 2.57
N VAL A 75 11.92 23.75 2.65
CA VAL A 75 11.24 22.96 1.61
C VAL A 75 10.75 23.89 0.51
N ASP A 76 11.23 23.68 -0.72
CA ASP A 76 10.73 24.40 -1.89
C ASP A 76 9.42 23.77 -2.40
N LYS A 77 8.28 24.30 -1.92
CA LYS A 77 6.96 23.79 -2.29
C LYS A 77 6.67 23.84 -3.79
N LYS A 78 7.28 24.77 -4.53
CA LYS A 78 7.09 24.87 -6.00
C LYS A 78 7.82 23.71 -6.68
N VAL A 79 9.03 23.41 -6.24
CA VAL A 79 9.80 22.26 -6.75
C VAL A 79 9.12 20.96 -6.34
N CYS A 80 8.64 20.84 -5.09
CA CYS A 80 7.89 19.67 -4.63
C CYS A 80 6.64 19.39 -5.50
N LYS A 81 5.90 20.44 -5.86
CA LYS A 81 4.75 20.30 -6.77
C LYS A 81 5.15 19.77 -8.14
N LYS A 82 6.20 20.33 -8.74
CA LYS A 82 6.75 19.88 -10.05
C LYS A 82 7.24 18.43 -9.98
N TYR A 83 7.87 18.04 -8.88
CA TYR A 83 8.28 16.66 -8.63
C TYR A 83 7.08 15.72 -8.62
N LEU A 84 6.02 16.04 -7.87
CA LEU A 84 4.81 15.23 -7.82
C LEU A 84 4.09 15.14 -9.18
N GLU A 85 4.05 16.23 -9.94
CA GLU A 85 3.55 16.23 -11.32
C GLU A 85 4.38 15.31 -12.22
N HIS A 86 5.71 15.33 -12.05
CA HIS A 86 6.62 14.44 -12.78
C HIS A 86 6.33 12.97 -12.43
N ILE A 87 6.27 12.59 -11.15
CA ILE A 87 5.98 11.22 -10.74
C ILE A 87 4.57 10.77 -11.23
N LYS A 88 3.57 11.66 -11.14
CA LYS A 88 2.23 11.41 -11.64
C LYS A 88 2.18 11.18 -13.15
N SER A 89 3.08 11.80 -13.92
CA SER A 89 3.18 11.62 -15.38
C SER A 89 3.54 10.18 -15.79
N SER A 90 4.02 9.36 -14.86
CA SER A 90 4.20 7.91 -15.07
C SER A 90 2.92 7.21 -15.49
N GLY A 91 1.77 7.75 -15.10
CA GLY A 91 0.48 7.14 -15.32
C GLY A 91 0.11 6.02 -14.33
N PHE A 92 0.99 5.65 -13.39
CA PHE A 92 0.80 4.59 -12.40
C PHE A 92 0.39 5.11 -11.01
N ILE A 93 0.65 6.37 -10.72
CA ILE A 93 0.41 7.02 -9.43
C ILE A 93 -0.97 7.68 -9.40
N SER A 94 -1.68 7.56 -8.27
CA SER A 94 -3.00 8.18 -8.04
C SER A 94 -2.88 9.62 -7.53
N ASP A 95 -4.01 10.32 -7.50
CA ASP A 95 -4.12 11.63 -6.85
C ASP A 95 -3.92 11.51 -5.33
N ILE A 96 -4.39 10.40 -4.72
CA ILE A 96 -4.23 10.12 -3.29
C ILE A 96 -2.74 10.13 -2.90
N TYR A 97 -1.89 9.47 -3.69
CA TYR A 97 -0.44 9.45 -3.48
C TYR A 97 0.16 10.87 -3.50
N THR A 98 -0.17 11.64 -4.54
CA THR A 98 0.40 12.99 -4.70
C THR A 98 -0.09 13.96 -3.62
N GLU A 99 -1.36 13.88 -3.21
CA GLU A 99 -1.91 14.67 -2.12
C GLU A 99 -1.26 14.35 -0.77
N ARG A 100 -1.01 13.06 -0.51
CA ARG A 100 -0.36 12.58 0.71
C ARG A 100 1.07 13.13 0.81
N TRP A 101 1.86 13.04 -0.25
CA TRP A 101 3.20 13.60 -0.31
C TRP A 101 3.20 15.13 -0.22
N TYR A 102 2.24 15.82 -0.84
CA TYR A 102 2.13 17.26 -0.70
C TYR A 102 1.83 17.70 0.74
N LYS A 103 1.00 16.96 1.47
CA LYS A 103 0.77 17.17 2.92
C LYS A 103 2.05 16.94 3.72
N TYR A 104 2.81 15.87 3.40
CA TYR A 104 4.10 15.59 4.01
C TYR A 104 5.08 16.76 3.82
N PHE A 105 5.29 17.22 2.59
CA PHE A 105 6.16 18.36 2.30
C PHE A 105 5.71 19.63 3.02
N SER A 106 4.41 19.85 3.14
CA SER A 106 3.85 20.98 3.86
C SER A 106 4.14 20.90 5.37
N LYS A 107 4.05 19.69 5.95
CA LYS A 107 4.42 19.42 7.35
C LYS A 107 5.92 19.66 7.58
N MET A 108 6.78 19.14 6.70
CA MET A 108 8.23 19.33 6.80
C MET A 108 8.63 20.79 6.63
N ALA A 109 7.95 21.54 5.76
CA ALA A 109 8.17 22.99 5.65
C ALA A 109 7.83 23.77 6.94
N GLN A 110 6.82 23.32 7.69
CA GLN A 110 6.49 23.86 9.01
C GLN A 110 7.54 23.45 10.05
N ASN A 111 7.98 22.19 9.99
CA ASN A 111 8.98 21.64 10.90
C ASN A 111 10.30 22.42 10.82
N PHE A 112 10.85 22.64 9.61
CA PHE A 112 12.07 23.44 9.44
C PHE A 112 11.92 24.90 9.87
N LYS A 113 10.71 25.46 9.85
CA LYS A 113 10.47 26.81 10.42
C LYS A 113 10.48 26.82 11.94
N ALA A 114 9.91 25.77 12.56
CA ALA A 114 9.85 25.66 14.03
C ALA A 114 11.19 25.20 14.63
N ASN A 115 11.89 24.33 13.90
CA ASN A 115 13.17 23.73 14.29
C ASN A 115 14.17 23.93 13.14
N PRO A 116 14.81 25.10 13.01
CA PRO A 116 15.75 25.38 11.94
C PRO A 116 16.94 24.41 11.96
N GLN A 117 17.22 23.77 10.84
CA GLN A 117 18.35 22.87 10.64
C GLN A 117 19.29 23.44 9.60
N ASN A 118 20.61 23.39 9.83
CA ASN A 118 21.64 23.91 8.96
C ASN A 118 22.82 22.96 8.75
N GLU A 119 22.81 21.80 9.43
CA GLU A 119 23.86 20.80 9.36
C GLU A 119 23.28 19.41 9.09
N GLY A 120 24.10 18.52 8.53
CA GLY A 120 23.72 17.16 8.20
C GLY A 120 22.75 17.05 7.01
N PRO A 121 22.26 15.86 6.71
CA PRO A 121 21.20 15.64 5.73
C PRO A 121 19.89 16.29 6.21
N PRO A 122 19.10 16.93 5.33
CA PRO A 122 17.84 17.53 5.74
C PRO A 122 16.87 16.44 6.23
N GLU A 123 16.40 16.60 7.47
CA GLU A 123 15.49 15.62 8.11
C GLU A 123 14.29 15.29 7.23
N GLY A 124 14.03 14.00 7.05
CA GLY A 124 12.91 13.49 6.23
C GLY A 124 13.13 13.58 4.71
N PHE A 125 14.34 13.96 4.25
CA PHE A 125 14.72 14.00 2.83
C PHE A 125 16.07 13.33 2.55
N ASP A 126 16.54 12.53 3.47
CA ASP A 126 17.81 11.81 3.44
C ASP A 126 17.71 10.44 2.72
N TYR A 127 16.57 10.14 2.13
CA TYR A 127 16.29 8.92 1.36
C TYR A 127 15.46 9.23 0.11
N ASP A 128 15.48 8.30 -0.82
CA ASP A 128 14.67 8.39 -2.03
C ASP A 128 13.18 8.21 -1.69
N LEU A 129 12.33 9.13 -2.15
CA LEU A 129 10.92 9.18 -1.74
C LEU A 129 10.03 8.11 -2.38
N ILE A 130 10.48 7.44 -3.44
CA ILE A 130 9.74 6.36 -4.09
C ILE A 130 10.16 5.01 -3.51
N SER A 131 11.47 4.78 -3.43
CA SER A 131 11.99 3.53 -2.88
C SER A 131 12.01 3.53 -1.36
N GLY A 132 12.04 4.72 -0.72
CA GLY A 132 12.20 4.93 0.70
C GLY A 132 13.55 4.49 1.26
N THR A 133 14.55 4.26 0.41
CA THR A 133 15.90 3.82 0.78
C THR A 133 16.95 4.80 0.28
N GLN A 134 18.19 4.65 0.76
CA GLN A 134 19.34 5.37 0.23
C GLN A 134 19.94 4.65 -0.99
N GLU A 135 19.47 3.44 -1.30
CA GLU A 135 19.92 2.59 -2.41
C GLU A 135 18.75 2.29 -3.37
N PRO A 136 18.21 3.30 -4.07
CA PRO A 136 17.01 3.16 -4.90
C PRO A 136 17.21 2.22 -6.09
N GLU A 137 18.46 1.97 -6.52
CA GLU A 137 18.80 1.01 -7.58
C GLU A 137 18.40 -0.42 -7.21
N LEU A 138 18.41 -0.77 -5.93
CA LEU A 138 17.97 -2.08 -5.47
C LEU A 138 16.46 -2.24 -5.63
N PHE A 139 15.71 -1.14 -5.45
CA PHE A 139 14.25 -1.14 -5.58
C PHE A 139 13.76 -1.40 -7.02
N TYR A 140 14.43 -0.84 -8.01
CA TYR A 140 14.01 -0.97 -9.42
C TYR A 140 14.86 -1.94 -10.24
N ASN A 141 15.77 -2.69 -9.61
CA ASN A 141 16.58 -3.68 -10.32
C ASN A 141 15.72 -4.87 -10.75
N PRO A 142 15.58 -5.15 -12.06
CA PRO A 142 14.74 -6.24 -12.56
C PRO A 142 15.28 -7.65 -12.28
N SER A 143 16.56 -7.77 -11.86
CA SER A 143 17.15 -9.07 -11.51
C SER A 143 16.68 -9.61 -10.15
N VAL A 144 16.00 -8.77 -9.36
CA VAL A 144 15.40 -9.21 -8.10
C VAL A 144 14.11 -9.95 -8.40
N ASN A 145 14.02 -11.20 -7.97
CA ASN A 145 12.80 -12.01 -8.05
C ASN A 145 11.75 -11.43 -7.11
N LEU A 146 10.87 -10.57 -7.64
CA LEU A 146 9.77 -10.00 -6.90
C LEU A 146 8.78 -11.12 -6.54
N LYS A 147 8.78 -11.56 -5.29
CA LYS A 147 7.70 -12.38 -4.74
C LYS A 147 6.56 -11.43 -4.38
N LEU A 148 5.51 -11.42 -5.18
CA LEU A 148 4.32 -10.64 -4.92
C LEU A 148 3.34 -11.49 -4.12
N SER A 149 2.96 -11.05 -2.92
CA SER A 149 1.86 -11.64 -2.17
C SER A 149 0.77 -10.58 -1.96
N ILE A 150 -0.46 -10.94 -2.27
CA ILE A 150 -1.61 -10.08 -2.03
C ILE A 150 -2.10 -10.36 -0.62
N THR A 151 -2.02 -9.35 0.27
CA THR A 151 -2.33 -9.54 1.69
C THR A 151 -3.72 -9.04 2.08
N LYS A 152 -4.28 -8.11 1.29
CA LYS A 152 -5.62 -7.55 1.55
C LYS A 152 -6.24 -7.05 0.26
N VAL A 153 -7.51 -7.40 0.06
CA VAL A 153 -8.32 -6.89 -1.05
C VAL A 153 -9.61 -6.32 -0.49
N GLU A 154 -9.85 -5.05 -0.77
CA GLU A 154 -11.13 -4.38 -0.55
C GLU A 154 -11.72 -4.05 -1.91
N LYS A 155 -13.01 -3.73 -1.99
CA LYS A 155 -13.76 -3.56 -3.25
C LYS A 155 -13.01 -2.82 -4.38
N TYR A 156 -12.13 -1.88 -4.05
CA TYR A 156 -11.31 -1.12 -5.01
C TYR A 156 -9.90 -0.83 -4.47
N LYS A 157 -9.43 -1.63 -3.51
CA LYS A 157 -8.14 -1.42 -2.88
C LYS A 157 -7.42 -2.75 -2.73
N VAL A 158 -6.19 -2.79 -3.22
CA VAL A 158 -5.31 -3.94 -3.08
C VAL A 158 -4.05 -3.49 -2.36
N VAL A 159 -3.69 -4.21 -1.32
CA VAL A 159 -2.42 -4.05 -0.62
C VAL A 159 -1.54 -5.22 -0.98
N ILE A 160 -0.36 -4.94 -1.50
CA ILE A 160 0.59 -5.95 -1.98
C ILE A 160 1.90 -5.75 -1.25
N LYS A 161 2.50 -6.87 -0.84
CA LYS A 161 3.87 -6.88 -0.35
C LYS A 161 4.79 -7.38 -1.46
N THR A 162 5.82 -6.61 -1.77
CA THR A 162 6.94 -7.07 -2.59
C THR A 162 8.04 -7.50 -1.64
N ILE A 163 8.57 -8.70 -1.83
CA ILE A 163 9.66 -9.23 -1.01
C ILE A 163 10.92 -9.21 -1.86
N ASP A 164 11.82 -8.38 -1.48
CA ASP A 164 13.10 -8.11 -2.08
C ASP A 164 14.12 -7.98 -0.92
N ILE A 165 15.21 -7.26 -1.07
CA ILE A 165 16.10 -6.89 0.04
C ILE A 165 15.33 -6.06 1.07
N TRP A 166 14.35 -5.26 0.61
CA TRP A 166 13.42 -4.50 1.42
C TRP A 166 11.99 -4.96 1.19
N VAL A 167 11.21 -5.07 2.26
CA VAL A 167 9.77 -5.35 2.13
C VAL A 167 9.02 -4.05 1.86
N HIS A 168 8.49 -3.92 0.66
CA HIS A 168 7.63 -2.78 0.28
C HIS A 168 6.17 -3.20 0.28
N GLN A 169 5.32 -2.36 0.84
CA GLN A 169 3.87 -2.51 0.77
C GLN A 169 3.30 -1.46 -0.17
N PHE A 170 2.60 -1.90 -1.22
CA PHE A 170 1.85 -1.05 -2.12
C PHE A 170 0.39 -1.03 -1.73
N THR A 171 -0.16 0.16 -1.50
CA THR A 171 -1.60 0.36 -1.40
C THR A 171 -2.09 0.85 -2.75
N MET A 172 -3.13 0.22 -3.29
CA MET A 172 -3.60 0.50 -4.64
C MET A 172 -5.12 0.63 -4.68
N SER A 173 -5.63 1.47 -5.57
CA SER A 173 -7.05 1.59 -5.87
C SER A 173 -7.29 1.52 -7.38
N LYS A 174 -8.52 1.15 -7.76
CA LYS A 174 -8.95 1.08 -9.15
C LYS A 174 -9.81 2.30 -9.47
N SER A 175 -9.38 3.10 -10.45
CA SER A 175 -10.10 4.27 -10.92
C SER A 175 -10.22 4.22 -12.44
N ASN A 176 -11.42 4.41 -12.97
CA ASN A 176 -11.71 4.34 -14.40
C ASN A 176 -11.16 3.05 -15.06
N GLY A 177 -11.34 1.91 -14.38
CA GLY A 177 -10.89 0.60 -14.84
C GLY A 177 -9.36 0.36 -14.76
N LYS A 178 -8.56 1.31 -14.27
CA LYS A 178 -7.10 1.20 -14.16
C LYS A 178 -6.66 1.19 -12.72
N TRP A 179 -5.76 0.28 -12.37
CA TRP A 179 -5.09 0.24 -11.08
C TRP A 179 -4.07 1.38 -10.97
N LYS A 180 -4.07 2.06 -9.81
CA LYS A 180 -3.17 3.15 -9.45
C LYS A 180 -2.59 2.91 -8.07
N ILE A 181 -1.39 3.40 -7.83
CA ILE A 181 -0.71 3.32 -6.54
C ILE A 181 -1.09 4.54 -5.72
N ASP A 182 -1.64 4.29 -4.54
CA ASP A 182 -2.03 5.30 -3.55
C ASP A 182 -0.95 5.53 -2.50
N ASP A 183 -0.12 4.50 -2.28
CA ASP A 183 0.96 4.53 -1.30
C ASP A 183 2.02 3.47 -1.56
N ILE A 184 3.26 3.77 -1.15
CA ILE A 184 4.38 2.85 -1.10
C ILE A 184 5.02 3.02 0.28
N GLU A 185 5.02 1.96 1.09
CA GLU A 185 5.58 1.93 2.43
C GLU A 185 6.69 0.87 2.52
N ILE A 186 7.78 1.19 3.20
CA ILE A 186 8.78 0.22 3.59
C ILE A 186 8.36 -0.38 4.93
N LEU A 187 8.29 -1.69 5.00
CA LEU A 187 7.98 -2.43 6.22
C LEU A 187 9.24 -2.96 6.93
N GLY A 188 10.42 -2.76 6.36
CA GLY A 188 11.70 -3.24 6.88
C GLY A 188 12.34 -4.31 6.00
N TYR A 189 13.35 -5.00 6.56
CA TYR A 189 13.97 -6.16 5.92
C TYR A 189 13.08 -7.39 6.01
N PRO A 190 13.17 -8.34 5.05
CA PRO A 190 12.55 -9.64 5.22
C PRO A 190 13.05 -10.27 6.53
N ASP A 191 12.13 -10.76 7.35
CA ASP A 191 12.50 -11.48 8.56
C ASP A 191 13.15 -12.82 8.18
N GLU A 192 14.48 -12.91 8.34
CA GLU A 192 15.25 -14.13 8.06
C GLU A 192 14.86 -15.29 9.01
N SER A 193 14.15 -14.98 10.11
CA SER A 193 13.75 -15.99 11.09
C SER A 193 12.54 -16.84 10.65
N ASN A 194 11.87 -16.49 9.54
CA ASN A 194 10.72 -17.23 9.04
C ASN A 194 10.70 -17.31 7.49
N PRO A 195 11.63 -18.06 6.86
CA PRO A 195 11.57 -18.37 5.44
C PRO A 195 10.39 -19.31 5.18
N LYS A 196 9.29 -18.78 4.65
CA LYS A 196 8.16 -19.58 4.15
C LYS A 196 8.38 -20.01 2.71
#